data_50c696b4de8973ec49e8ebd14223f49e
#
_entry.id   50c696b4de8973ec49e8ebd14223f49e
#
_cell.length_a   1.000
_cell.length_b   1.000
_cell.length_c   1.000
_cell.angle_alpha   90.00
_cell.angle_beta   90.00
_cell.angle_gamma   90.00
#
_symmetry.space_group_name_H-M   'P 1'
#
loop_
_entity.id
_entity.type
_entity.pdbx_description
1 polymer ?
#
loop_
_entity_poly.entity_id
_entity_poly.type
_entity_poly.pdbx_seq_one_letter_code
_entity_poly.pdbx_strand_id
1 'polypeptide(L)'
;ASYVWQIVVLYALCYVIIRDNTGEVIARFLLTRRFTQKYPMVMVMMLLFAFGLAAAFMGVFGALIVGFTLLDGIYAEAGIEPKSKLARLLCLGAFITMCIGPMTNGSMAALNLAAGQFFLAAAGVQVVTFRFVAEAFAILIAFCAVFALALRFLFRCDIRALGRVDLAQALADK
;
A
#
# COMPACT_ATOMS: atom_id res chain seq x y z
N ALA A 1 18.71 2.21 -25.69
CA ALA A 1 18.45 0.74 -25.71
C ALA A 1 18.42 0.13 -24.31
N SER A 2 19.27 0.56 -23.37
CA SER A 2 19.40 -0.03 -22.03
C SER A 2 18.13 0.14 -21.15
N TYR A 3 17.43 1.27 -21.26
CA TYR A 3 16.21 1.53 -20.46
C TYR A 3 15.02 0.66 -20.85
N VAL A 4 14.87 0.34 -22.12
CA VAL A 4 13.77 -0.52 -22.58
C VAL A 4 13.90 -1.91 -21.97
N TRP A 5 15.13 -2.47 -21.94
CA TRP A 5 15.40 -3.75 -21.32
C TRP A 5 15.17 -3.74 -19.80
N GLN A 6 15.57 -2.67 -19.11
CA GLN A 6 15.29 -2.52 -17.67
C GLN A 6 13.78 -2.51 -17.40
N ILE A 7 13.01 -1.78 -18.20
CA ILE A 7 11.55 -1.75 -18.07
C ILE A 7 10.95 -3.14 -18.31
N VAL A 8 11.37 -3.84 -19.37
CA VAL A 8 10.87 -5.18 -19.70
C VAL A 8 11.19 -6.18 -18.58
N VAL A 9 12.42 -6.19 -18.08
CA VAL A 9 12.84 -7.07 -16.97
C VAL A 9 12.05 -6.74 -15.70
N LEU A 10 11.85 -5.45 -15.41
CA LEU A 10 11.07 -5.03 -14.26
C LEU A 10 9.61 -5.50 -14.35
N TYR A 11 8.97 -5.33 -15.51
CA TYR A 11 7.61 -5.82 -15.73
C TYR A 11 7.52 -7.34 -15.64
N ALA A 12 8.50 -8.07 -16.15
CA ALA A 12 8.57 -9.53 -16.02
C ALA A 12 8.69 -9.96 -14.55
N LEU A 13 9.54 -9.28 -13.77
CA LEU A 13 9.66 -9.51 -12.32
C LEU A 13 8.35 -9.19 -11.58
N CYS A 14 7.74 -8.03 -11.86
CA CYS A 14 6.44 -7.68 -11.29
C CYS A 14 5.37 -8.72 -11.64
N TYR A 15 5.36 -9.22 -12.87
CA TYR A 15 4.43 -10.25 -13.30
C TYR A 15 4.60 -11.56 -12.50
N VAL A 16 5.84 -12.00 -12.28
CA VAL A 16 6.15 -13.17 -11.44
C VAL A 16 5.67 -12.97 -10.01
N ILE A 17 5.96 -11.81 -9.40
CA ILE A 17 5.54 -11.47 -8.03
C ILE A 17 4.01 -11.45 -7.91
N ILE A 18 3.31 -10.93 -8.90
CA ILE A 18 1.84 -10.93 -8.95
C ILE A 18 1.32 -12.37 -9.06
N ARG A 19 1.91 -13.17 -9.95
CA ARG A 19 1.52 -14.56 -10.17
C ARG A 19 1.69 -15.43 -8.91
N ASP A 20 2.75 -15.16 -8.14
CA ASP A 20 3.06 -15.94 -6.93
C ASP A 20 2.30 -15.43 -5.68
N ASN A 21 1.36 -14.48 -5.83
CA ASN A 21 0.55 -13.90 -4.75
C ASN A 21 1.40 -13.34 -3.58
N THR A 22 2.65 -12.96 -3.83
CA THR A 22 3.58 -12.46 -2.80
C THR A 22 3.03 -11.25 -2.05
N GLY A 23 2.30 -10.37 -2.75
CA GLY A 23 1.65 -9.21 -2.14
C GLY A 23 0.56 -9.60 -1.13
N GLU A 24 -0.19 -10.66 -1.42
CA GLU A 24 -1.21 -11.20 -0.52
C GLU A 24 -0.57 -11.83 0.72
N VAL A 25 0.53 -12.56 0.55
CA VAL A 25 1.30 -13.15 1.67
C VAL A 25 1.82 -12.06 2.61
N ILE A 26 2.38 -10.96 2.06
CA ILE A 26 2.86 -9.83 2.85
C ILE A 26 1.69 -9.15 3.59
N ALA A 27 0.58 -8.89 2.92
CA ALA A 27 -0.60 -8.30 3.52
C ALA A 27 -1.15 -9.22 4.63
N ARG A 28 -1.28 -10.52 4.37
CA ARG A 28 -1.70 -11.53 5.33
C ARG A 28 -0.80 -11.57 6.56
N PHE A 29 0.52 -11.57 6.37
CA PHE A 29 1.49 -11.56 7.48
C PHE A 29 1.37 -10.32 8.38
N LEU A 30 1.18 -9.15 7.80
CA LEU A 30 1.05 -7.89 8.55
C LEU A 30 -0.29 -7.81 9.30
N LEU A 31 -1.36 -8.32 8.72
CA LEU A 31 -2.71 -8.21 9.26
C LEU A 31 -3.07 -9.29 10.31
N THR A 32 -2.42 -10.46 10.27
CA THR A 32 -2.68 -11.56 11.22
C THR A 32 -2.03 -11.39 12.60
N ARG A 33 -1.30 -10.30 12.83
CA ARG A 33 -0.68 -10.05 14.15
C ARG A 33 -1.72 -9.70 15.19
N ARG A 34 -1.74 -10.40 16.33
CA ARG A 34 -2.65 -10.19 17.50
C ARG A 34 -2.71 -8.75 18.00
N PHE A 35 -1.63 -7.97 17.77
CA PHE A 35 -1.54 -6.56 18.18
C PHE A 35 -2.48 -5.66 17.35
N THR A 36 -2.73 -6.01 16.12
CA THR A 36 -3.57 -5.26 15.19
C THR A 36 -5.05 -5.35 15.55
N GLN A 37 -5.49 -6.50 16.05
CA GLN A 37 -6.89 -6.75 16.42
C GLN A 37 -7.33 -5.98 17.67
N LYS A 38 -6.40 -5.71 18.62
CA LYS A 38 -6.72 -5.01 19.87
C LYS A 38 -6.97 -3.51 19.70
N TYR A 39 -6.33 -2.91 18.71
CA TYR A 39 -6.38 -1.46 18.49
C TYR A 39 -6.82 -1.15 17.04
N PRO A 40 -8.10 -0.78 16.82
CA PRO A 40 -8.63 -0.58 15.46
C PRO A 40 -7.91 0.51 14.67
N MET A 41 -7.32 1.48 15.36
CA MET A 41 -6.54 2.53 14.73
C MET A 41 -5.20 2.01 14.18
N VAL A 42 -4.53 1.14 14.95
CA VAL A 42 -3.30 0.48 14.52
C VAL A 42 -3.59 -0.45 13.34
N MET A 43 -4.76 -1.10 13.34
CA MET A 43 -5.21 -1.94 12.25
C MET A 43 -5.34 -1.14 10.94
N VAL A 44 -5.97 0.04 10.97
CA VAL A 44 -6.07 0.90 9.79
C VAL A 44 -4.68 1.33 9.30
N MET A 45 -3.79 1.74 10.22
CA MET A 45 -2.40 2.10 9.85
C MET A 45 -1.68 0.94 9.18
N MET A 46 -1.75 -0.26 9.77
CA MET A 46 -1.08 -1.46 9.25
C MET A 46 -1.67 -1.90 7.90
N LEU A 47 -3.00 -1.79 7.75
CA LEU A 47 -3.67 -2.09 6.49
C LEU A 47 -3.20 -1.15 5.37
N LEU A 48 -3.20 0.15 5.61
CA LEU A 48 -2.72 1.14 4.64
C LEU A 48 -1.24 0.94 4.33
N PHE A 49 -0.42 0.68 5.36
CA PHE A 49 0.99 0.40 5.19
C PHE A 49 1.24 -0.87 4.36
N ALA A 50 0.46 -1.94 4.60
CA ALA A 50 0.51 -3.17 3.83
C ALA A 50 0.20 -2.92 2.34
N PHE A 51 -0.82 -2.10 2.04
CA PHE A 51 -1.13 -1.72 0.66
C PHE A 51 -0.01 -0.91 0.00
N GLY A 52 0.60 0.02 0.74
CA GLY A 52 1.78 0.75 0.26
C GLY A 52 2.96 -0.17 -0.05
N LEU A 53 3.26 -1.12 0.83
CA LEU A 53 4.30 -2.13 0.59
C LEU A 53 3.97 -3.05 -0.59
N ALA A 54 2.73 -3.54 -0.68
CA ALA A 54 2.31 -4.34 -1.82
C ALA A 54 2.51 -3.57 -3.13
N ALA A 55 2.15 -2.29 -3.17
CA ALA A 55 2.36 -1.43 -4.34
C ALA A 55 3.83 -1.19 -4.67
N ALA A 56 4.72 -1.18 -3.66
CA ALA A 56 6.16 -1.10 -3.88
C ALA A 56 6.70 -2.27 -4.70
N PHE A 57 6.15 -3.48 -4.50
CA PHE A 57 6.60 -4.70 -5.19
C PHE A 57 5.80 -4.99 -6.46
N MET A 58 4.47 -4.84 -6.41
CA MET A 58 3.57 -5.22 -7.52
C MET A 58 3.30 -4.07 -8.49
N GLY A 59 3.74 -2.85 -8.14
CA GLY A 59 3.33 -1.63 -8.84
C GLY A 59 1.90 -1.20 -8.48
N VAL A 60 1.55 0.04 -8.89
CA VAL A 60 0.26 0.66 -8.52
C VAL A 60 -0.93 -0.18 -9.01
N PHE A 61 -0.93 -0.58 -10.28
CA PHE A 61 -2.08 -1.28 -10.88
C PHE A 61 -2.30 -2.67 -10.27
N GLY A 62 -1.24 -3.44 -10.06
CA GLY A 62 -1.35 -4.76 -9.41
C GLY A 62 -1.88 -4.64 -7.98
N ALA A 63 -1.33 -3.69 -7.22
CA ALA A 63 -1.76 -3.43 -5.86
C ALA A 63 -3.21 -2.92 -5.77
N LEU A 64 -3.69 -2.13 -6.74
CA LEU A 64 -5.09 -1.68 -6.78
C LEU A 64 -6.06 -2.84 -6.93
N ILE A 65 -5.79 -3.77 -7.84
CA ILE A 65 -6.66 -4.93 -8.07
C ILE A 65 -6.73 -5.78 -6.79
N VAL A 66 -5.58 -6.16 -6.25
CA VAL A 66 -5.50 -6.98 -5.03
C VAL A 66 -6.04 -6.22 -3.81
N GLY A 67 -5.68 -4.95 -3.66
CA GLY A 67 -6.08 -4.14 -2.52
C GLY A 67 -7.58 -3.89 -2.46
N PHE A 68 -8.23 -3.60 -3.56
CA PHE A 68 -9.68 -3.38 -3.57
C PHE A 68 -10.46 -4.69 -3.35
N THR A 69 -10.02 -5.81 -3.91
CA THR A 69 -10.62 -7.11 -3.60
C THR A 69 -10.47 -7.50 -2.13
N LEU A 70 -9.34 -7.18 -1.51
CA LEU A 70 -9.15 -7.37 -0.06
C LEU A 70 -10.03 -6.45 0.76
N LEU A 71 -10.16 -5.16 0.36
CA LEU A 71 -11.06 -4.22 1.05
C LEU A 71 -12.52 -4.67 0.98
N ASP A 72 -12.99 -5.14 -0.17
CA ASP A 72 -14.34 -5.65 -0.33
C ASP A 72 -14.58 -6.87 0.59
N GLY A 73 -13.61 -7.77 0.70
CA GLY A 73 -13.65 -8.88 1.66
C GLY A 73 -13.75 -8.40 3.12
N ILE A 74 -12.91 -7.43 3.49
CA ILE A 74 -12.91 -6.83 4.84
C ILE A 74 -14.27 -6.14 5.13
N TYR A 75 -14.84 -5.43 4.16
CA TYR A 75 -16.14 -4.78 4.34
C TYR A 75 -17.27 -5.79 4.54
N ALA A 76 -17.28 -6.86 3.75
CA ALA A 76 -18.27 -7.92 3.88
C ALA A 76 -18.23 -8.57 5.26
N GLU A 77 -17.04 -8.88 5.76
CA GLU A 77 -16.85 -9.55 7.06
C GLU A 77 -17.09 -8.61 8.25
N ALA A 78 -16.70 -7.32 8.11
CA ALA A 78 -16.97 -6.31 9.12
C ALA A 78 -18.45 -5.85 9.16
N GLY A 79 -19.27 -6.28 8.21
CA GLY A 79 -20.64 -5.77 8.04
C GLY A 79 -20.67 -4.29 7.68
N ILE A 80 -19.64 -3.78 7.00
CA ILE A 80 -19.54 -2.38 6.60
C ILE A 80 -20.19 -2.22 5.22
N GLU A 81 -21.20 -1.38 5.13
CA GLU A 81 -21.80 -1.04 3.84
C GLU A 81 -20.75 -0.41 2.89
N PRO A 82 -20.62 -0.92 1.64
CA PRO A 82 -19.64 -0.39 0.68
C PRO A 82 -19.82 1.10 0.36
N LYS A 83 -21.05 1.62 0.52
CA LYS A 83 -21.39 3.04 0.34
C LYS A 83 -21.23 3.89 1.59
N SER A 84 -20.82 3.31 2.72
CA SER A 84 -20.61 4.03 3.97
C SER A 84 -19.48 5.06 3.85
N LYS A 85 -19.52 6.08 4.72
CA LYS A 85 -18.46 7.09 4.78
C LYS A 85 -17.08 6.47 5.10
N LEU A 86 -17.08 5.48 6.00
CA LEU A 86 -15.86 4.77 6.38
C LEU A 86 -15.25 4.00 5.19
N ALA A 87 -16.08 3.25 4.45
CA ALA A 87 -15.61 2.48 3.30
C ALA A 87 -15.00 3.38 2.21
N ARG A 88 -15.65 4.50 1.90
CA ARG A 88 -15.15 5.46 0.91
C ARG A 88 -13.81 6.08 1.33
N LEU A 89 -13.68 6.44 2.60
CA LEU A 89 -12.45 7.03 3.12
C LEU A 89 -11.30 6.00 3.17
N LEU A 90 -11.58 4.75 3.57
CA LEU A 90 -10.58 3.69 3.52
C LEU A 90 -10.12 3.38 2.10
N CYS A 91 -11.06 3.34 1.15
CA CYS A 91 -10.75 3.17 -0.26
C CYS A 91 -9.85 4.31 -0.78
N LEU A 92 -10.17 5.57 -0.43
CA LEU A 92 -9.35 6.73 -0.78
C LEU A 92 -7.95 6.64 -0.15
N GLY A 93 -7.86 6.30 1.14
CA GLY A 93 -6.59 6.14 1.84
C GLY A 93 -5.73 5.02 1.24
N ALA A 94 -6.34 3.89 0.92
CA ALA A 94 -5.70 2.78 0.24
C ALA A 94 -5.15 3.20 -1.14
N PHE A 95 -5.95 3.89 -1.94
CA PHE A 95 -5.53 4.40 -3.24
C PHE A 95 -4.30 5.32 -3.12
N ILE A 96 -4.32 6.29 -2.20
CA ILE A 96 -3.21 7.22 -2.01
C ILE A 96 -1.95 6.47 -1.53
N THR A 97 -2.08 5.52 -0.59
CA THR A 97 -0.92 4.73 -0.13
C THR A 97 -0.34 3.86 -1.23
N MET A 98 -1.18 3.30 -2.10
CA MET A 98 -0.72 2.54 -3.26
C MET A 98 -0.02 3.42 -4.31
N CYS A 99 -0.36 4.71 -4.41
CA CYS A 99 0.37 5.66 -5.25
C CYS A 99 1.73 6.07 -4.65
N ILE A 100 1.83 6.14 -3.31
CA ILE A 100 3.08 6.46 -2.60
C ILE A 100 4.02 5.25 -2.57
N GLY A 101 3.46 4.04 -2.46
CA GLY A 101 4.20 2.79 -2.29
C GLY A 101 5.37 2.60 -3.26
N PRO A 102 5.22 2.74 -4.57
CA PRO A 102 6.31 2.56 -5.54
C PRO A 102 7.50 3.48 -5.33
N MET A 103 7.30 4.64 -4.69
CA MET A 103 8.41 5.54 -4.35
C MET A 103 9.37 4.90 -3.32
N THR A 104 8.87 4.01 -2.47
CA THR A 104 9.70 3.31 -1.47
C THR A 104 10.59 2.24 -2.08
N ASN A 105 10.35 1.83 -3.32
CA ASN A 105 11.16 0.83 -4.02
C ASN A 105 12.38 1.44 -4.77
N GLY A 106 12.62 2.72 -4.59
CA GLY A 106 13.81 3.41 -5.10
C GLY A 106 13.99 3.24 -6.61
N SER A 107 15.07 2.56 -6.98
CA SER A 107 15.46 2.36 -8.39
C SER A 107 14.66 1.30 -9.14
N MET A 108 13.82 0.51 -8.47
CA MET A 108 13.04 -0.53 -9.15
C MET A 108 11.75 -0.02 -9.81
N ALA A 109 11.23 1.14 -9.40
CA ALA A 109 10.10 1.74 -10.08
C ALA A 109 10.56 2.50 -11.31
N ALA A 110 10.06 2.14 -12.49
CA ALA A 110 10.44 2.76 -13.77
C ALA A 110 10.26 4.30 -13.77
N LEU A 111 9.22 4.77 -13.07
CA LEU A 111 8.95 6.20 -12.94
C LEU A 111 10.02 6.92 -12.11
N ASN A 112 10.50 6.30 -11.02
CA ASN A 112 11.56 6.85 -10.18
C ASN A 112 12.90 6.91 -10.91
N LEU A 113 13.20 5.88 -11.72
CA LEU A 113 14.38 5.86 -12.59
C LEU A 113 14.32 6.98 -13.61
N ALA A 114 13.20 7.14 -14.31
CA ALA A 114 13.02 8.19 -15.28
C ALA A 114 13.14 9.58 -14.63
N ALA A 115 12.46 9.82 -13.51
CA ALA A 115 12.54 11.08 -12.79
C ALA A 115 13.97 11.38 -12.31
N GLY A 116 14.70 10.39 -11.79
CA GLY A 116 16.10 10.54 -11.40
C GLY A 116 17.01 10.93 -12.56
N GLN A 117 16.79 10.35 -13.74
CA GLN A 117 17.56 10.69 -14.96
C GLN A 117 17.23 12.09 -15.48
N PHE A 118 15.97 12.49 -15.47
CA PHE A 118 15.59 13.87 -15.83
C PHE A 118 16.19 14.88 -14.86
N PHE A 119 16.19 14.57 -13.57
CA PHE A 119 16.78 15.43 -12.56
C PHE A 119 18.30 15.57 -12.73
N LEU A 120 18.98 14.44 -12.98
CA LEU A 120 20.42 14.44 -13.29
C LEU A 120 20.74 15.29 -14.54
N ALA A 121 19.94 15.13 -15.60
CA ALA A 121 20.13 15.87 -16.85
C ALA A 121 19.87 17.38 -16.68
N ALA A 122 18.88 17.75 -15.85
CA ALA A 122 18.48 19.15 -15.67
C ALA A 122 19.32 19.89 -14.63
N ALA A 123 19.65 19.25 -13.51
CA ALA A 123 20.33 19.84 -12.36
C ALA A 123 21.79 19.45 -12.21
N GLY A 124 22.28 18.46 -12.98
CA GLY A 124 23.65 17.93 -12.85
C GLY A 124 23.94 17.21 -11.54
N VAL A 125 22.91 16.95 -10.73
CA VAL A 125 23.03 16.34 -9.40
C VAL A 125 22.42 14.95 -9.41
N GLN A 126 23.21 13.96 -8.93
CA GLN A 126 22.72 12.59 -8.81
C GLN A 126 21.91 12.42 -7.51
N VAL A 127 20.69 11.89 -7.67
CA VAL A 127 19.84 11.57 -6.50
C VAL A 127 20.44 10.36 -5.77
N VAL A 128 20.71 10.52 -4.48
CA VAL A 128 21.18 9.42 -3.62
C VAL A 128 19.99 8.49 -3.34
N THR A 129 19.98 7.33 -3.99
CA THR A 129 18.86 6.37 -3.95
C THR A 129 18.49 5.97 -2.52
N PHE A 130 19.47 5.72 -1.66
CA PHE A 130 19.20 5.31 -0.28
C PHE A 130 18.47 6.40 0.52
N ARG A 131 18.88 7.66 0.38
CA ARG A 131 18.23 8.80 1.05
C ARG A 131 16.80 8.98 0.53
N PHE A 132 16.62 8.89 -0.77
CA PHE A 132 15.29 8.97 -1.39
C PHE A 132 14.34 7.88 -0.88
N VAL A 133 14.81 6.64 -0.80
CA VAL A 133 14.03 5.50 -0.26
C VAL A 133 13.67 5.73 1.20
N ALA A 134 14.62 6.17 2.03
CA ALA A 134 14.37 6.45 3.45
C ALA A 134 13.34 7.58 3.64
N GLU A 135 13.43 8.65 2.86
CA GLU A 135 12.46 9.75 2.87
C GLU A 135 11.07 9.27 2.41
N ALA A 136 11.00 8.44 1.35
CA ALA A 136 9.74 7.87 0.87
C ALA A 136 9.07 6.95 1.90
N PHE A 137 9.84 6.13 2.62
CA PHE A 137 9.32 5.34 3.74
C PHE A 137 8.79 6.20 4.87
N ALA A 138 9.52 7.25 5.24
CA ALA A 138 9.08 8.18 6.27
C ALA A 138 7.76 8.87 5.89
N ILE A 139 7.62 9.28 4.62
CA ILE A 139 6.39 9.86 4.08
C ILE A 139 5.24 8.85 4.11
N LEU A 140 5.47 7.60 3.72
CA LEU A 140 4.46 6.55 3.74
C LEU A 140 3.96 6.31 5.18
N ILE A 141 4.86 6.16 6.14
CA ILE A 141 4.51 5.96 7.56
C ILE A 141 3.76 7.17 8.12
N ALA A 142 4.26 8.38 7.85
CA ALA A 142 3.62 9.62 8.27
C ALA A 142 2.21 9.75 7.69
N PHE A 143 2.03 9.45 6.40
CA PHE A 143 0.71 9.46 5.76
C PHE A 143 -0.24 8.45 6.43
N CYS A 144 0.19 7.21 6.66
CA CYS A 144 -0.64 6.20 7.32
C CYS A 144 -1.07 6.64 8.72
N ALA A 145 -0.15 7.24 9.50
CA ALA A 145 -0.44 7.74 10.83
C ALA A 145 -1.43 8.92 10.81
N VAL A 146 -1.15 9.92 10.00
CA VAL A 146 -2.00 11.13 9.86
C VAL A 146 -3.38 10.75 9.35
N PHE A 147 -3.46 9.85 8.36
CA PHE A 147 -4.73 9.42 7.80
C PHE A 147 -5.57 8.64 8.82
N ALA A 148 -4.97 7.73 9.59
CA ALA A 148 -5.65 7.00 10.66
C ALA A 148 -6.16 7.95 11.76
N LEU A 149 -5.35 8.97 12.12
CA LEU A 149 -5.77 10.03 13.05
C LEU A 149 -6.94 10.85 12.48
N ALA A 150 -6.85 11.23 11.21
CA ALA A 150 -7.91 11.98 10.52
C ALA A 150 -9.23 11.20 10.47
N LEU A 151 -9.19 9.88 10.20
CA LEU A 151 -10.39 9.04 10.24
C LEU A 151 -11.10 9.09 11.60
N ARG A 152 -10.33 9.05 12.67
CA ARG A 152 -10.88 9.04 14.03
C ARG A 152 -11.34 10.44 14.49
N PHE A 153 -10.49 11.45 14.34
CA PHE A 153 -10.71 12.77 14.95
C PHE A 153 -11.44 13.74 14.01
N LEU A 154 -11.07 13.78 12.74
CA LEU A 154 -11.65 14.72 11.79
C LEU A 154 -12.95 14.18 11.20
N PHE A 155 -12.94 12.94 10.72
CA PHE A 155 -14.11 12.34 10.09
C PHE A 155 -15.06 11.65 11.07
N ARG A 156 -14.61 11.43 12.32
CA ARG A 156 -15.38 10.80 13.40
C ARG A 156 -16.03 9.47 12.97
N CYS A 157 -15.32 8.69 12.16
CA CYS A 157 -15.80 7.40 11.72
C CYS A 157 -15.72 6.37 12.85
N ASP A 158 -16.70 5.50 12.95
CA ASP A 158 -16.65 4.36 13.88
C ASP A 158 -15.77 3.26 13.29
N ILE A 159 -14.49 3.28 13.68
CA ILE A 159 -13.48 2.28 13.27
C ILE A 159 -13.54 1.01 14.12
N ARG A 160 -14.40 0.94 15.15
CA ARG A 160 -14.50 -0.24 16.05
C ARG A 160 -15.04 -1.46 15.33
N ALA A 161 -15.85 -1.26 14.28
CA ALA A 161 -16.35 -2.34 13.44
C ALA A 161 -15.21 -3.14 12.81
N LEU A 162 -14.13 -2.48 12.40
CA LEU A 162 -12.94 -3.13 11.84
C LEU A 162 -12.20 -4.02 12.88
N GLY A 163 -12.21 -3.66 14.16
CA GLY A 163 -11.57 -4.45 15.22
C GLY A 163 -12.25 -5.79 15.54
N ARG A 164 -13.41 -6.07 14.97
CA ARG A 164 -14.15 -7.34 15.13
C ARG A 164 -13.87 -8.35 14.03
N VAL A 165 -13.19 -7.92 12.98
CA VAL A 165 -12.87 -8.76 11.82
C VAL A 165 -11.74 -9.69 12.16
N ASP A 166 -11.97 -10.99 12.05
CA ASP A 166 -10.89 -11.98 12.03
C ASP A 166 -10.32 -12.04 10.62
N LEU A 167 -9.36 -11.13 10.38
CA LEU A 167 -8.70 -11.00 9.07
C LEU A 167 -8.00 -12.29 8.61
N ALA A 168 -7.71 -13.19 9.54
CA ALA A 168 -7.16 -14.51 9.20
C ALA A 168 -8.21 -15.37 8.49
N GLN A 169 -9.49 -15.27 8.87
CA GLN A 169 -10.59 -15.98 8.24
C GLN A 169 -10.96 -15.34 6.89
N ALA A 170 -11.09 -14.03 6.82
CA ALA A 170 -11.40 -13.30 5.57
C ALA A 170 -10.39 -13.55 4.44
N LEU A 171 -9.15 -13.87 4.80
CA LEU A 171 -8.07 -14.19 3.87
C LEU A 171 -7.94 -15.70 3.59
N ALA A 172 -8.56 -16.58 4.40
CA ALA A 172 -8.50 -18.03 4.22
C ALA A 172 -9.59 -18.55 3.29
N ASP A 173 -10.71 -17.84 3.17
CA ASP A 173 -11.88 -18.25 2.38
C ASP A 173 -11.82 -17.83 0.90
N LYS A 174 -10.68 -17.31 0.44
CA LYS A 174 -10.39 -16.99 -0.98
C LYS A 174 -9.18 -17.74 -1.49
#